data_4cbc8081b422e6def8467e1cca7d9175
#
_entry.id   4cbc8081b422e6def8467e1cca7d9175
#
_cell.length_a   1.000
_cell.length_b   1.000
_cell.length_c   1.000
_cell.angle_alpha   90.00
_cell.angle_beta   90.00
_cell.angle_gamma   90.00
#
_symmetry.space_group_name_H-M   'P 1'
#
loop_
_entity.id
_entity.type
_entity.pdbx_description
1 polymer ?
#
loop_
_entity_poly.entity_id
_entity_poly.type
_entity_poly.pdbx_seq_one_letter_code
_entity_poly.pdbx_strand_id
1 'polypeptide(L)'
;MSGHDKMQANTTKLRRGRHFFAGPGPTNIPDSVLHAVAHYTVDFNAPDFMEIYQASVAGLKRVLRTEHELFLYAASGHGAWEATLQNLLSPGDRILMLESGYFSLGWAAMAKKFGLVVETVPADWRYGVHINAVEAALRADTRRGIRAVCVVHNETSTGVVLPLPEIRAAMDAAGHPALLLV
;
A
#
# COMPACT_ATOMS: atom_id res chain seq x y z
N MET A 1 -51.65 1.71 -33.16
CA MET A 1 -50.54 2.65 -33.07
C MET A 1 -50.78 3.55 -31.88
N SER A 2 -50.24 3.29 -30.73
CA SER A 2 -50.17 4.26 -29.63
C SER A 2 -48.98 3.91 -28.80
N GLY A 3 -47.89 4.66 -28.98
CA GLY A 3 -46.73 4.61 -28.15
C GLY A 3 -47.05 5.30 -26.81
N HIS A 4 -47.16 4.51 -25.74
CA HIS A 4 -47.24 5.04 -24.42
C HIS A 4 -45.80 5.29 -23.93
N ASP A 5 -45.41 6.54 -24.09
CA ASP A 5 -44.20 7.12 -23.48
C ASP A 5 -44.37 7.06 -21.97
N LYS A 6 -43.79 6.04 -21.34
CA LYS A 6 -43.71 5.95 -19.89
C LYS A 6 -42.63 6.90 -19.41
N MET A 7 -43.02 8.14 -19.22
CA MET A 7 -42.25 9.12 -18.46
C MET A 7 -42.04 8.56 -17.04
N GLN A 8 -40.91 7.90 -16.82
CA GLN A 8 -40.50 7.51 -15.46
C GLN A 8 -40.32 8.80 -14.64
N ALA A 9 -41.26 9.03 -13.72
CA ALA A 9 -41.13 10.08 -12.73
C ALA A 9 -39.85 9.80 -11.93
N ASN A 10 -38.81 10.60 -12.16
CA ASN A 10 -37.58 10.60 -11.39
C ASN A 10 -37.89 11.17 -10.00
N THR A 11 -38.46 10.35 -9.11
CA THR A 11 -38.67 10.72 -7.72
C THR A 11 -37.30 10.78 -7.06
N THR A 12 -36.69 11.95 -7.10
CA THR A 12 -35.51 12.26 -6.30
C THR A 12 -35.91 12.09 -4.84
N LYS A 13 -35.66 10.90 -4.27
CA LYS A 13 -35.83 10.68 -2.84
C LYS A 13 -34.89 11.64 -2.14
N LEU A 14 -35.43 12.62 -1.45
CA LEU A 14 -34.65 13.49 -0.55
C LEU A 14 -33.93 12.61 0.47
N ARG A 15 -32.63 12.48 0.30
CA ARG A 15 -31.78 11.75 1.25
C ARG A 15 -31.49 12.68 2.41
N ARG A 16 -32.03 12.34 3.58
CA ARG A 16 -31.75 13.07 4.82
C ARG A 16 -30.55 12.43 5.51
N GLY A 17 -29.58 13.27 5.88
CA GLY A 17 -28.40 12.85 6.62
C GLY A 17 -27.23 12.40 5.71
N ARG A 18 -26.14 12.06 6.36
CA ARG A 18 -24.90 11.63 5.71
C ARG A 18 -24.91 10.11 5.53
N HIS A 19 -24.59 9.62 4.32
CA HIS A 19 -24.37 8.20 4.11
C HIS A 19 -23.01 7.82 4.69
N PHE A 20 -23.02 6.90 5.64
CA PHE A 20 -21.81 6.22 6.08
C PHE A 20 -21.52 5.07 5.13
N PHE A 21 -20.33 5.11 4.50
CA PHE A 21 -19.83 4.03 3.70
C PHE A 21 -18.69 3.34 4.46
N ALA A 22 -18.92 2.10 4.89
CA ALA A 22 -17.96 1.29 5.63
C ALA A 22 -17.18 0.39 4.66
N GLY A 23 -16.44 1.00 3.76
CA GLY A 23 -15.57 0.30 2.81
C GLY A 23 -14.10 0.66 3.05
N PRO A 24 -13.16 -0.19 2.61
CA PRO A 24 -11.73 0.09 2.74
C PRO A 24 -11.24 1.21 1.81
N GLY A 25 -12.03 1.56 0.81
CA GLY A 25 -11.81 2.65 -0.14
C GLY A 25 -12.66 2.48 -1.40
N PRO A 26 -13.28 3.55 -1.92
CA PRO A 26 -13.36 4.88 -1.30
C PRO A 26 -14.05 4.89 0.05
N THR A 27 -13.80 5.91 0.87
CA THR A 27 -14.37 6.02 2.21
C THR A 27 -14.81 7.46 2.48
N ASN A 28 -15.52 7.67 3.58
CA ASN A 28 -15.91 9.01 4.01
C ASN A 28 -14.69 9.77 4.49
N ILE A 29 -14.55 11.00 4.00
CA ILE A 29 -13.47 11.91 4.40
C ILE A 29 -13.98 12.79 5.55
N PRO A 30 -13.23 12.96 6.65
CA PRO A 30 -13.60 13.86 7.75
C PRO A 30 -13.75 15.31 7.25
N ASP A 31 -14.70 16.06 7.86
CA ASP A 31 -15.01 17.43 7.46
C ASP A 31 -13.78 18.35 7.54
N SER A 32 -12.96 18.20 8.57
CA SER A 32 -11.72 18.96 8.72
C SER A 32 -10.76 18.78 7.53
N VAL A 33 -10.68 17.56 7.00
CA VAL A 33 -9.84 17.25 5.83
C VAL A 33 -10.46 17.83 4.56
N LEU A 34 -11.81 17.71 4.41
CA LEU A 34 -12.51 18.31 3.27
C LEU A 34 -12.34 19.84 3.25
N HIS A 35 -12.43 20.49 4.40
CA HIS A 35 -12.19 21.93 4.52
C HIS A 35 -10.75 22.30 4.16
N ALA A 36 -9.77 21.51 4.58
CA ALA A 36 -8.36 21.73 4.23
C ALA A 36 -8.12 21.60 2.72
N VAL A 37 -8.73 20.61 2.06
CA VAL A 37 -8.63 20.43 0.60
C VAL A 37 -9.32 21.56 -0.18
N ALA A 38 -10.35 22.21 0.39
CA ALA A 38 -11.10 23.28 -0.24
C ALA A 38 -10.39 24.66 -0.18
N HIS A 39 -9.22 24.76 0.41
CA HIS A 39 -8.44 26.01 0.42
C HIS A 39 -7.94 26.39 -0.99
N TYR A 40 -7.73 27.67 -1.21
CA TYR A 40 -7.12 28.17 -2.44
C TYR A 40 -5.72 27.60 -2.62
N THR A 41 -5.35 27.39 -3.87
CA THR A 41 -4.00 26.96 -4.23
C THR A 41 -2.97 28.01 -3.81
N VAL A 42 -1.91 27.57 -3.15
CA VAL A 42 -0.77 28.40 -2.73
C VAL A 42 0.34 28.24 -3.76
N ASP A 43 1.07 29.31 -4.04
CA ASP A 43 2.27 29.23 -4.87
C ASP A 43 3.32 28.36 -4.18
N PHE A 44 3.83 27.35 -4.89
CA PHE A 44 4.82 26.40 -4.36
C PHE A 44 6.17 27.06 -4.01
N ASN A 45 6.43 28.28 -4.49
CA ASN A 45 7.61 29.10 -4.11
C ASN A 45 7.33 30.04 -2.93
N ALA A 46 6.07 30.14 -2.49
CA ALA A 46 5.73 31.03 -1.38
C ALA A 46 6.16 30.45 -0.02
N PRO A 47 6.51 31.28 0.96
CA PRO A 47 6.81 30.85 2.32
C PRO A 47 5.70 30.00 2.94
N ASP A 48 4.44 30.37 2.72
CA ASP A 48 3.27 29.68 3.23
C ASP A 48 3.22 28.21 2.78
N PHE A 49 3.60 27.94 1.52
CA PHE A 49 3.70 26.56 1.04
C PHE A 49 4.75 25.77 1.80
N MET A 50 5.92 26.38 2.01
CA MET A 50 7.01 25.72 2.74
C MET A 50 6.63 25.41 4.19
N GLU A 51 5.90 26.29 4.85
CA GLU A 51 5.39 26.05 6.20
C GLU A 51 4.42 24.86 6.22
N ILE A 52 3.47 24.81 5.29
CA ILE A 52 2.51 23.69 5.16
C ILE A 52 3.26 22.39 4.87
N TYR A 53 4.20 22.40 3.95
CA TYR A 53 4.99 21.23 3.57
C TYR A 53 5.81 20.70 4.76
N GLN A 54 6.56 21.56 5.44
CA GLN A 54 7.38 21.18 6.58
C GLN A 54 6.54 20.67 7.75
N ALA A 55 5.41 21.30 8.04
CA ALA A 55 4.47 20.84 9.06
C ALA A 55 3.88 19.46 8.71
N SER A 56 3.57 19.24 7.43
CA SER A 56 3.05 17.96 6.95
C SER A 56 4.08 16.84 7.09
N VAL A 57 5.32 17.08 6.66
CA VAL A 57 6.43 16.10 6.80
C VAL A 57 6.70 15.79 8.28
N ALA A 58 6.78 16.81 9.13
CA ALA A 58 6.98 16.63 10.56
C ALA A 58 5.82 15.84 11.20
N GLY A 59 4.59 16.12 10.78
CA GLY A 59 3.40 15.39 11.20
C GLY A 59 3.46 13.90 10.82
N LEU A 60 3.80 13.62 9.56
CA LEU A 60 3.92 12.25 9.04
C LEU A 60 5.06 11.47 9.72
N LYS A 61 6.22 12.10 9.98
CA LYS A 61 7.30 11.46 10.74
C LYS A 61 6.83 10.99 12.12
N ARG A 62 6.00 11.80 12.82
CA ARG A 62 5.40 11.39 14.11
C ARG A 62 4.44 10.22 13.96
N VAL A 63 3.58 10.23 12.93
CA VAL A 63 2.62 9.14 12.67
C VAL A 63 3.35 7.84 12.34
N LEU A 64 4.35 7.91 11.48
CA LEU A 64 5.15 6.76 11.05
C LEU A 64 6.25 6.37 12.04
N ARG A 65 6.45 7.15 13.12
CA ARG A 65 7.49 6.94 14.13
C ARG A 65 8.88 6.77 13.52
N THR A 66 9.24 7.66 12.62
CA THR A 66 10.52 7.62 11.92
C THR A 66 11.22 8.97 11.94
N GLU A 67 12.55 8.94 11.99
CA GLU A 67 13.42 10.11 11.81
C GLU A 67 14.03 10.15 10.38
N HIS A 68 13.84 9.08 9.59
CA HIS A 68 14.34 8.99 8.23
C HIS A 68 13.63 9.95 7.29
N GLU A 69 14.17 10.12 6.09
CA GLU A 69 13.57 10.96 5.07
C GLU A 69 12.23 10.42 4.61
N LEU A 70 11.30 11.35 4.33
CA LEU A 70 9.97 11.10 3.81
C LEU A 70 9.82 11.75 2.45
N PHE A 71 9.25 10.99 1.52
CA PHE A 71 8.91 11.45 0.19
C PHE A 71 7.40 11.39 0.00
N LEU A 72 6.81 12.50 -0.45
CA LEU A 72 5.38 12.60 -0.73
C LEU A 72 5.14 12.47 -2.23
N TYR A 73 4.32 11.50 -2.61
CA TYR A 73 3.93 11.29 -4.00
C TYR A 73 2.45 11.60 -4.20
N ALA A 74 2.14 12.36 -5.24
CA ALA A 74 0.76 12.55 -5.69
C ALA A 74 0.28 11.30 -6.45
N ALA A 75 0.06 10.22 -5.73
CA ALA A 75 -0.30 8.91 -6.28
C ALA A 75 -1.16 8.11 -5.31
N SER A 76 -1.64 6.95 -5.76
CA SER A 76 -2.17 5.91 -4.88
C SER A 76 -1.03 5.08 -4.25
N GLY A 77 -1.36 4.13 -3.36
CA GLY A 77 -0.39 3.20 -2.78
C GLY A 77 0.44 2.44 -3.83
N HIS A 78 -0.11 2.19 -5.02
CA HIS A 78 0.63 1.58 -6.14
C HIS A 78 1.82 2.44 -6.59
N GLY A 79 1.70 3.78 -6.54
CA GLY A 79 2.83 4.66 -6.85
C GLY A 79 3.97 4.55 -5.83
N ALA A 80 3.66 4.31 -4.55
CA ALA A 80 4.68 4.04 -3.55
C ALA A 80 5.37 2.67 -3.78
N TRP A 81 4.63 1.64 -4.17
CA TRP A 81 5.21 0.36 -4.57
C TRP A 81 6.14 0.48 -5.76
N GLU A 82 5.69 1.20 -6.80
CA GLU A 82 6.51 1.47 -7.98
C GLU A 82 7.79 2.20 -7.62
N ALA A 83 7.68 3.28 -6.85
CA ALA A 83 8.83 4.05 -6.38
C ALA A 83 9.81 3.17 -5.60
N THR A 84 9.31 2.32 -4.70
CA THR A 84 10.13 1.39 -3.92
C THR A 84 10.89 0.42 -4.80
N LEU A 85 10.20 -0.26 -5.73
CA LEU A 85 10.84 -1.23 -6.62
C LEU A 85 11.91 -0.58 -7.50
N GLN A 86 11.59 0.56 -8.12
CA GLN A 86 12.50 1.20 -9.08
C GLN A 86 13.72 1.88 -8.44
N ASN A 87 13.59 2.33 -7.18
CA ASN A 87 14.72 2.96 -6.49
C ASN A 87 15.66 1.97 -5.80
N LEU A 88 15.19 0.79 -5.43
CA LEU A 88 15.95 -0.16 -4.63
C LEU A 88 16.43 -1.39 -5.42
N LEU A 89 15.83 -1.66 -6.58
CA LEU A 89 16.02 -2.90 -7.32
C LEU A 89 16.28 -2.63 -8.80
N SER A 90 16.94 -3.58 -9.45
CA SER A 90 17.24 -3.56 -10.88
C SER A 90 16.59 -4.76 -11.58
N PRO A 91 16.31 -4.67 -12.91
CA PRO A 91 15.84 -5.84 -13.66
C PRO A 91 16.78 -7.04 -13.46
N GLY A 92 16.19 -8.20 -13.22
CA GLY A 92 16.90 -9.43 -12.87
C GLY A 92 17.09 -9.68 -11.37
N ASP A 93 16.91 -8.68 -10.52
CA ASP A 93 16.94 -8.89 -9.06
C ASP A 93 15.80 -9.81 -8.62
N ARG A 94 16.10 -10.66 -7.63
CA ARG A 94 15.13 -11.59 -7.05
C ARG A 94 14.49 -10.98 -5.83
N ILE A 95 13.18 -11.12 -5.72
CA ILE A 95 12.41 -10.74 -4.53
C ILE A 95 11.55 -11.89 -4.04
N LEU A 96 11.27 -11.90 -2.73
CA LEU A 96 10.36 -12.83 -2.09
C LEU A 96 9.08 -12.08 -1.74
N MET A 97 7.97 -12.43 -2.40
CA MET A 97 6.66 -11.86 -2.12
C MET A 97 5.91 -12.74 -1.13
N LEU A 98 5.44 -12.16 -0.02
CA LEU A 98 4.58 -12.86 0.93
C LEU A 98 3.13 -12.70 0.47
N GLU A 99 2.53 -13.80 0.01
CA GLU A 99 1.16 -13.78 -0.49
C GLU A 99 0.16 -13.64 0.68
N SER A 100 -0.74 -12.67 0.58
CA SER A 100 -1.79 -12.43 1.59
C SER A 100 -3.15 -12.12 0.96
N GLY A 101 -3.18 -11.85 -0.35
CA GLY A 101 -4.40 -11.58 -1.10
C GLY A 101 -4.15 -10.88 -2.43
N TYR A 102 -5.18 -10.18 -2.89
CA TYR A 102 -5.19 -9.52 -4.21
C TYR A 102 -4.07 -8.45 -4.36
N PHE A 103 -3.82 -7.68 -3.31
CA PHE A 103 -2.83 -6.60 -3.39
C PHE A 103 -1.39 -7.12 -3.40
N SER A 104 -1.10 -8.17 -2.66
CA SER A 104 0.23 -8.82 -2.74
C SER A 104 0.48 -9.43 -4.11
N LEU A 105 -0.53 -10.06 -4.73
CA LEU A 105 -0.43 -10.54 -6.11
C LEU A 105 -0.28 -9.40 -7.12
N GLY A 106 -0.97 -8.28 -6.91
CA GLY A 106 -0.85 -7.07 -7.72
C GLY A 106 0.56 -6.48 -7.69
N TRP A 107 1.17 -6.42 -6.50
CA TRP A 107 2.54 -5.95 -6.34
C TRP A 107 3.55 -6.91 -6.99
N ALA A 108 3.35 -8.22 -6.83
CA ALA A 108 4.15 -9.24 -7.52
C ALA A 108 4.06 -9.12 -9.06
N ALA A 109 2.86 -8.86 -9.58
CA ALA A 109 2.66 -8.66 -11.02
C ALA A 109 3.35 -7.38 -11.52
N MET A 110 3.31 -6.30 -10.74
CA MET A 110 4.05 -5.06 -11.02
C MET A 110 5.56 -5.31 -11.05
N ALA A 111 6.09 -6.00 -10.05
CA ALA A 111 7.51 -6.34 -9.98
C ALA A 111 7.99 -7.13 -11.20
N LYS A 112 7.21 -8.11 -11.65
CA LYS A 112 7.50 -8.87 -12.88
C LYS A 112 7.53 -7.98 -14.12
N LYS A 113 6.65 -6.97 -14.21
CA LYS A 113 6.66 -6.01 -15.33
C LYS A 113 7.92 -5.15 -15.35
N PHE A 114 8.53 -4.90 -14.20
CA PHE A 114 9.81 -4.20 -14.09
C PHE A 114 11.02 -5.13 -14.28
N GLY A 115 10.79 -6.38 -14.68
CA GLY A 115 11.84 -7.33 -14.97
C GLY A 115 12.43 -8.00 -13.73
N LEU A 116 11.79 -7.91 -12.58
CA LEU A 116 12.23 -8.61 -11.37
C LEU A 116 11.82 -10.08 -11.40
N VAL A 117 12.62 -10.92 -10.78
CA VAL A 117 12.32 -12.34 -10.56
C VAL A 117 11.59 -12.48 -9.24
N VAL A 118 10.31 -12.84 -9.30
CA VAL A 118 9.45 -12.91 -8.13
C VAL A 118 9.26 -14.36 -7.68
N GLU A 119 9.74 -14.67 -6.50
CA GLU A 119 9.41 -15.87 -5.76
C GLU A 119 8.28 -15.56 -4.78
N THR A 120 7.40 -16.52 -4.52
CA THR A 120 6.23 -16.29 -3.66
C THR A 120 6.20 -17.31 -2.54
N VAL A 121 6.01 -16.85 -1.31
CA VAL A 121 5.58 -17.71 -0.21
C VAL A 121 4.05 -17.76 -0.26
N PRO A 122 3.44 -18.88 -0.66
CA PRO A 122 2.01 -18.99 -0.76
C PRO A 122 1.35 -18.98 0.63
N ALA A 123 0.10 -18.55 0.70
CA ALA A 123 -0.66 -18.54 1.93
C ALA A 123 -2.13 -18.91 1.73
N ASP A 124 -2.75 -19.35 2.80
CA ASP A 124 -4.22 -19.34 2.90
C ASP A 124 -4.66 -17.90 3.17
N TRP A 125 -5.46 -17.35 2.29
CA TRP A 125 -5.93 -15.95 2.36
C TRP A 125 -6.80 -15.65 3.60
N ARG A 126 -7.14 -16.66 4.39
CA ARG A 126 -7.83 -16.49 5.68
C ARG A 126 -6.88 -16.22 6.84
N TYR A 127 -5.63 -16.66 6.72
CA TYR A 127 -4.68 -16.66 7.84
C TYR A 127 -3.35 -15.96 7.52
N GLY A 128 -3.06 -15.72 6.22
CA GLY A 128 -1.77 -15.19 5.79
C GLY A 128 -0.67 -16.26 5.71
N VAL A 129 0.57 -15.80 5.62
CA VAL A 129 1.73 -16.69 5.47
C VAL A 129 2.13 -17.35 6.78
N HIS A 130 2.61 -18.58 6.70
CA HIS A 130 3.27 -19.22 7.82
C HIS A 130 4.70 -18.68 7.97
N ILE A 131 5.03 -18.14 9.14
CA ILE A 131 6.35 -17.54 9.41
C ILE A 131 7.51 -18.50 9.16
N ASN A 132 7.34 -19.79 9.55
CA ASN A 132 8.35 -20.81 9.29
C ASN A 132 8.62 -21.03 7.80
N ALA A 133 7.64 -20.78 6.92
CA ALA A 133 7.83 -20.89 5.48
C ALA A 133 8.65 -19.70 4.94
N VAL A 134 8.52 -18.52 5.54
CA VAL A 134 9.35 -17.35 5.22
C VAL A 134 10.81 -17.63 5.59
N GLU A 135 11.06 -18.10 6.81
CA GLU A 135 12.40 -18.47 7.26
C GLU A 135 13.00 -19.56 6.39
N ALA A 136 12.23 -20.60 6.08
CA ALA A 136 12.68 -21.73 5.25
C ALA A 136 13.07 -21.25 3.83
N ALA A 137 12.26 -20.39 3.22
CA ALA A 137 12.54 -19.83 1.89
C ALA A 137 13.87 -19.04 1.88
N LEU A 138 14.08 -18.21 2.92
CA LEU A 138 15.31 -17.41 3.04
C LEU A 138 16.54 -18.28 3.34
N ARG A 139 16.42 -19.32 4.15
CA ARG A 139 17.51 -20.29 4.40
C ARG A 139 17.85 -21.12 3.15
N ALA A 140 16.85 -21.40 2.31
CA ALA A 140 17.07 -22.11 1.04
C ALA A 140 17.83 -21.27 0.01
N ASP A 141 17.76 -19.93 0.12
CA ASP A 141 18.56 -19.02 -0.73
C ASP A 141 20.03 -18.94 -0.26
N THR A 142 20.75 -20.03 -0.42
CA THR A 142 22.15 -20.16 0.03
C THR A 142 23.10 -19.16 -0.63
N ARG A 143 22.74 -18.67 -1.82
CA ARG A 143 23.50 -17.63 -2.55
C ARG A 143 23.15 -16.22 -2.13
N ARG A 144 22.16 -16.04 -1.24
CA ARG A 144 21.66 -14.74 -0.77
C ARG A 144 21.31 -13.81 -1.93
N GLY A 145 20.70 -14.36 -2.97
CA GLY A 145 20.29 -13.65 -4.18
C GLY A 145 18.99 -12.92 -4.06
N ILE A 146 18.15 -13.22 -3.03
CA ILE A 146 16.94 -12.48 -2.75
C ILE A 146 17.33 -11.12 -2.20
N ARG A 147 16.94 -10.04 -2.90
CA ARG A 147 17.28 -8.65 -2.56
C ARG A 147 16.29 -8.04 -1.58
N ALA A 148 15.01 -8.44 -1.65
CA ALA A 148 13.97 -7.91 -0.81
C ALA A 148 12.89 -8.95 -0.49
N VAL A 149 12.31 -8.85 0.70
CA VAL A 149 11.07 -9.49 1.12
C VAL A 149 9.97 -8.43 1.08
N CYS A 150 8.95 -8.65 0.25
CA CYS A 150 7.85 -7.71 0.05
C CYS A 150 6.61 -8.19 0.81
N VAL A 151 6.02 -7.29 1.59
CA VAL A 151 4.92 -7.58 2.51
C VAL A 151 3.81 -6.55 2.36
N VAL A 152 2.60 -6.99 2.05
CA VAL A 152 1.40 -6.16 2.23
C VAL A 152 0.92 -6.34 3.66
N HIS A 153 1.21 -5.36 4.53
CA HIS A 153 0.94 -5.46 5.97
C HIS A 153 -0.54 -5.68 6.26
N ASN A 154 -1.39 -4.79 5.73
CA ASN A 154 -2.85 -4.88 5.85
C ASN A 154 -3.44 -5.18 4.48
N GLU A 155 -3.74 -6.44 4.23
CA GLU A 155 -4.30 -6.86 2.95
C GLU A 155 -5.80 -6.53 2.89
N THR A 156 -6.14 -5.53 2.11
CA THR A 156 -7.51 -5.00 2.00
C THR A 156 -8.50 -6.04 1.50
N SER A 157 -8.09 -6.92 0.59
CA SER A 157 -8.99 -7.88 -0.06
C SER A 157 -9.42 -9.03 0.86
N THR A 158 -8.62 -9.34 1.87
CA THR A 158 -8.86 -10.47 2.78
C THR A 158 -9.09 -10.06 4.22
N GLY A 159 -8.64 -8.85 4.62
CA GLY A 159 -8.62 -8.40 6.00
C GLY A 159 -7.48 -8.99 6.83
N VAL A 160 -6.57 -9.74 6.21
CA VAL A 160 -5.40 -10.30 6.90
C VAL A 160 -4.40 -9.20 7.24
N VAL A 161 -3.89 -9.23 8.46
CA VAL A 161 -2.77 -8.41 8.91
C VAL A 161 -1.57 -9.33 9.13
N LEU A 162 -0.49 -9.08 8.38
CA LEU A 162 0.73 -9.88 8.53
C LEU A 162 1.59 -9.39 9.71
N PRO A 163 2.10 -10.30 10.54
CA PRO A 163 2.85 -9.95 11.75
C PRO A 163 4.29 -9.52 11.40
N LEU A 164 4.52 -8.24 11.20
CA LEU A 164 5.83 -7.70 10.79
C LEU A 164 6.98 -8.03 11.76
N PRO A 165 6.79 -7.97 13.09
CA PRO A 165 7.85 -8.34 14.02
C PRO A 165 8.33 -9.79 13.84
N GLU A 166 7.40 -10.72 13.66
CA GLU A 166 7.70 -12.13 13.46
C GLU A 166 8.35 -12.40 12.11
N ILE A 167 7.91 -11.67 11.05
CA ILE A 167 8.58 -11.72 9.74
C ILE A 167 10.01 -11.21 9.86
N ARG A 168 10.23 -10.10 10.54
CA ARG A 168 11.57 -9.56 10.77
C ARG A 168 12.43 -10.57 11.54
N ALA A 169 11.88 -11.16 12.61
CA ALA A 169 12.59 -12.18 13.40
C ALA A 169 12.96 -13.40 12.56
N ALA A 170 12.10 -13.85 11.65
CA ALA A 170 12.41 -14.97 10.73
C ALA A 170 13.54 -14.61 9.75
N MET A 171 13.56 -13.38 9.24
CA MET A 171 14.65 -12.88 8.40
C MET A 171 15.98 -12.86 9.16
N ASP A 172 15.97 -12.39 10.41
CA ASP A 172 17.13 -12.34 11.29
C ASP A 172 17.62 -13.75 11.66
N ALA A 173 16.71 -14.67 11.99
CA ALA A 173 17.02 -16.07 12.27
C ALA A 173 17.63 -16.79 11.04
N ALA A 174 17.18 -16.45 9.84
CA ALA A 174 17.81 -16.92 8.60
C ALA A 174 19.18 -16.26 8.32
N GLY A 175 19.51 -15.19 9.04
CA GLY A 175 20.73 -14.40 8.80
C GLY A 175 20.73 -13.78 7.40
N HIS A 176 19.58 -13.46 6.83
CA HIS A 176 19.45 -13.07 5.43
C HIS A 176 19.51 -11.54 5.27
N PRO A 177 20.34 -11.01 4.32
CA PRO A 177 20.57 -9.57 4.17
C PRO A 177 19.47 -8.84 3.36
N ALA A 178 18.41 -9.51 2.94
CA ALA A 178 17.34 -8.91 2.16
C ALA A 178 16.70 -7.72 2.89
N LEU A 179 16.30 -6.72 2.12
CA LEU A 179 15.49 -5.63 2.65
C LEU A 179 14.08 -6.13 2.99
N LEU A 180 13.46 -5.55 4.01
CA LEU A 180 12.04 -5.73 4.29
C LEU A 180 11.29 -4.52 3.73
N LEU A 181 10.46 -4.74 2.70
CA LEU A 181 9.62 -3.72 2.06
C LEU A 181 8.16 -3.95 2.47
N VAL A 182 7.51 -2.92 3.03
CA VAL A 182 6.15 -3.02 3.58
C VAL A 182 5.23 -2.02 2.89
#